data_bde9e2304a58600422b7ab591da4276f
#
_entry.id   bde9e2304a58600422b7ab591da4276f
#
_cell.length_a   1.000
_cell.length_b   1.000
_cell.length_c   1.000
_cell.angle_alpha   90.00
_cell.angle_beta   90.00
_cell.angle_gamma   90.00
#
_symmetry.space_group_name_H-M   'P 1'
#
loop_
_entity.id
_entity.type
_entity.pdbx_description
1 polymer ?
#
loop_
_entity_poly.entity_id
_entity_poly.type
_entity_poly.pdbx_seq_one_letter_code
_entity_poly.pdbx_strand_id
1 'polypeptide(L)'
;MTLKAVLFDLWGTLIIDPEYRSGPRQAWRAANVLSALRRHGRDPDLPAVDAALKALSASLIEMHDAGRDVSSPRRVDLFLGYLDHGSISGFSKAALAEIETAIIDMRDDVAPRLDEDAVETLAAIKSAGLKTGLISNAGITTAPVLRRMLAGYGLSPHLDVLVFSDELELAKPDRRVFEHALAGLGIEAGEAAFVGDSPHNDIFGAQAAGLLAVQIGDRGHEVIRPDARIERLGDLLPALRRLSSPA
;
A
#
# COMPACT_ATOMS: atom_id res chain seq x y z
N MET A 1 7.08 -28.65 3.29
CA MET A 1 6.71 -27.46 4.08
C MET A 1 5.19 -27.27 3.98
N THR A 2 4.50 -27.00 5.07
CA THR A 2 3.02 -26.84 5.03
C THR A 2 2.70 -25.37 5.18
N LEU A 3 2.18 -24.75 4.14
CA LEU A 3 1.70 -23.37 4.19
C LEU A 3 0.42 -23.30 5.05
N LYS A 4 0.33 -22.23 5.85
CA LYS A 4 -0.83 -21.91 6.71
C LYS A 4 -1.39 -20.53 6.41
N ALA A 5 -0.63 -19.65 5.75
CA ALA A 5 -1.06 -18.30 5.42
C ALA A 5 -0.51 -17.81 4.07
N VAL A 6 -1.25 -16.88 3.47
CA VAL A 6 -0.82 -16.09 2.31
C VAL A 6 -1.05 -14.63 2.60
N LEU A 7 0.00 -13.84 2.50
CA LEU A 7 -0.03 -12.40 2.65
C LEU A 7 0.11 -11.72 1.28
N PHE A 8 -0.53 -10.59 1.11
CA PHE A 8 -0.59 -9.88 -0.16
C PHE A 8 -0.12 -8.44 -0.03
N ASP A 9 0.55 -7.95 -1.04
CA ASP A 9 0.62 -6.54 -1.33
C ASP A 9 -0.73 -6.04 -1.89
N LEU A 10 -0.92 -4.72 -1.91
CA LEU A 10 -2.13 -4.07 -2.42
C LEU A 10 -1.93 -3.52 -3.84
N TRP A 11 -0.97 -2.59 -4.00
CA TRP A 11 -0.79 -1.80 -5.22
C TRP A 11 0.01 -2.54 -6.29
N GLY A 12 -0.60 -2.80 -7.45
CA GLY A 12 0.02 -3.62 -8.49
C GLY A 12 -0.15 -5.12 -8.25
N THR A 13 -0.89 -5.51 -7.20
CA THR A 13 -1.19 -6.90 -6.83
C THR A 13 -2.68 -7.15 -6.76
N LEU A 14 -3.39 -6.67 -5.72
CA LEU A 14 -4.85 -6.79 -5.61
C LEU A 14 -5.60 -5.67 -6.31
N ILE A 15 -4.96 -4.52 -6.49
CA ILE A 15 -5.50 -3.37 -7.23
C ILE A 15 -4.50 -2.86 -8.25
N ILE A 16 -5.01 -2.42 -9.39
CA ILE A 16 -4.23 -1.93 -10.52
C ILE A 16 -4.46 -0.42 -10.67
N ASP A 17 -3.39 0.34 -10.63
CA ASP A 17 -3.41 1.79 -10.75
C ASP A 17 -2.56 2.28 -11.93
N PRO A 18 -3.10 2.27 -13.17
CA PRO A 18 -2.35 2.69 -14.34
C PRO A 18 -2.05 4.20 -14.35
N GLU A 19 -2.78 4.98 -13.54
CA GLU A 19 -2.66 6.45 -13.48
C GLU A 19 -1.96 6.93 -12.20
N TYR A 20 -1.19 6.07 -11.57
CA TYR A 20 -0.45 6.42 -10.38
C TYR A 20 0.41 7.68 -10.59
N ARG A 21 0.22 8.71 -9.76
CA ARG A 21 0.87 10.03 -9.78
C ARG A 21 0.51 10.96 -10.95
N SER A 22 -0.44 10.61 -11.79
CA SER A 22 -0.88 11.45 -12.92
C SER A 22 -2.38 11.34 -13.12
N GLY A 23 -2.91 12.05 -14.09
CA GLY A 23 -4.29 11.92 -14.48
C GLY A 23 -5.33 12.55 -13.55
N PRO A 24 -6.60 12.15 -13.69
CA PRO A 24 -7.74 12.77 -13.03
C PRO A 24 -7.69 12.78 -11.51
N ARG A 25 -7.14 11.73 -10.88
CA ARG A 25 -7.03 11.64 -9.41
C ARG A 25 -6.08 12.69 -8.84
N GLN A 26 -4.93 12.88 -9.46
CA GLN A 26 -3.96 13.88 -9.02
C GLN A 26 -4.54 15.28 -9.18
N ALA A 27 -5.17 15.59 -10.31
CA ALA A 27 -5.80 16.87 -10.56
C ALA A 27 -6.94 17.15 -9.57
N TRP A 28 -7.80 16.16 -9.30
CA TRP A 28 -8.86 16.29 -8.30
C TRP A 28 -8.30 16.54 -6.90
N ARG A 29 -7.29 15.78 -6.49
CA ARG A 29 -6.66 15.95 -5.16
C ARG A 29 -6.07 17.35 -5.00
N ALA A 30 -5.34 17.84 -5.99
CA ALA A 30 -4.76 19.18 -5.95
C ALA A 30 -5.83 20.26 -5.82
N ALA A 31 -6.95 20.15 -6.56
CA ALA A 31 -8.07 21.09 -6.47
C ALA A 31 -8.77 21.02 -5.09
N ASN A 32 -8.94 19.81 -4.54
CA ASN A 32 -9.57 19.60 -3.24
C ASN A 32 -8.70 20.20 -2.12
N VAL A 33 -7.39 19.96 -2.15
CA VAL A 33 -6.43 20.53 -1.19
C VAL A 33 -6.38 22.04 -1.30
N LEU A 34 -6.34 22.61 -2.51
CA LEU A 34 -6.41 24.06 -2.71
C LEU A 34 -7.68 24.65 -2.10
N SER A 35 -8.82 24.00 -2.32
CA SER A 35 -10.09 24.43 -1.73
C SER A 35 -10.04 24.42 -0.19
N ALA A 36 -9.47 23.40 0.43
CA ALA A 36 -9.28 23.33 1.89
C ALA A 36 -8.37 24.47 2.40
N LEU A 37 -7.24 24.72 1.73
CA LEU A 37 -6.31 25.79 2.09
C LEU A 37 -6.98 27.17 2.02
N ARG A 38 -7.77 27.43 0.97
CA ARG A 38 -8.51 28.69 0.80
C ARG A 38 -9.52 28.95 1.92
N ARG A 39 -10.24 27.92 2.38
CA ARG A 39 -11.16 28.04 3.52
C ARG A 39 -10.47 28.48 4.82
N HIS A 40 -9.15 28.22 4.91
CA HIS A 40 -8.33 28.59 6.05
C HIS A 40 -7.38 29.78 5.79
N GLY A 41 -7.74 30.63 4.80
CA GLY A 41 -7.04 31.90 4.53
C GLY A 41 -5.69 31.77 3.84
N ARG A 42 -5.41 30.61 3.18
CA ARG A 42 -4.23 30.42 2.34
C ARG A 42 -4.68 30.28 0.89
N ASP A 43 -4.04 31.01 -0.01
CA ASP A 43 -4.40 31.04 -1.45
C ASP A 43 -3.16 30.83 -2.33
N PRO A 44 -2.48 29.67 -2.23
CA PRO A 44 -1.45 29.31 -3.18
C PRO A 44 -2.06 29.11 -4.58
N ASP A 45 -1.24 29.12 -5.62
CA ASP A 45 -1.70 28.72 -6.93
C ASP A 45 -1.81 27.18 -7.05
N LEU A 46 -2.64 26.71 -7.97
CA LEU A 46 -2.86 25.28 -8.17
C LEU A 46 -1.59 24.53 -8.58
N PRO A 47 -0.70 25.06 -9.44
CA PRO A 47 0.59 24.45 -9.74
C PRO A 47 1.48 24.23 -8.52
N ALA A 48 1.52 25.17 -7.57
CA ALA A 48 2.29 25.01 -6.32
C ALA A 48 1.75 23.88 -5.46
N VAL A 49 0.42 23.77 -5.33
CA VAL A 49 -0.24 22.66 -4.59
C VAL A 49 0.07 21.31 -5.25
N ASP A 50 -0.03 21.23 -6.58
CA ASP A 50 0.27 20.00 -7.32
C ASP A 50 1.76 19.61 -7.18
N ALA A 51 2.66 20.58 -7.26
CA ALA A 51 4.10 20.35 -7.04
C ALA A 51 4.39 19.84 -5.63
N ALA A 52 3.78 20.42 -4.60
CA ALA A 52 3.94 20.00 -3.21
C ALA A 52 3.41 18.56 -2.98
N LEU A 53 2.26 18.19 -3.57
CA LEU A 53 1.74 16.83 -3.53
C LEU A 53 2.65 15.82 -4.23
N LYS A 54 3.25 16.19 -5.37
CA LYS A 54 4.24 15.37 -6.07
C LYS A 54 5.51 15.19 -5.26
N ALA A 55 6.00 16.26 -4.61
CA ALA A 55 7.14 16.20 -3.71
C ALA A 55 6.87 15.29 -2.51
N LEU A 56 5.69 15.39 -1.88
CA LEU A 56 5.25 14.47 -0.83
C LEU A 56 5.28 13.02 -1.32
N SER A 57 4.69 12.74 -2.48
CA SER A 57 4.68 11.38 -3.04
C SER A 57 6.08 10.84 -3.28
N ALA A 58 6.99 11.63 -3.83
CA ALA A 58 8.38 11.24 -4.06
C ALA A 58 9.10 10.92 -2.75
N SER A 59 8.95 11.78 -1.76
CA SER A 59 9.54 11.62 -0.42
C SER A 59 9.04 10.35 0.29
N LEU A 60 7.73 10.03 0.19
CA LEU A 60 7.18 8.79 0.74
C LEU A 60 7.80 7.55 0.10
N ILE A 61 8.07 7.57 -1.21
CA ILE A 61 8.71 6.45 -1.88
C ILE A 61 10.14 6.25 -1.39
N GLU A 62 10.93 7.32 -1.28
CA GLU A 62 12.27 7.24 -0.74
C GLU A 62 12.28 6.70 0.70
N MET A 63 11.30 7.11 1.51
CA MET A 63 11.11 6.56 2.86
C MET A 63 10.78 5.07 2.83
N HIS A 64 9.87 4.63 1.95
CA HIS A 64 9.50 3.23 1.81
C HIS A 64 10.69 2.38 1.35
N ASP A 65 11.45 2.82 0.37
CA ASP A 65 12.65 2.11 -0.08
C ASP A 65 13.69 1.95 1.05
N ALA A 66 13.66 2.86 2.04
CA ALA A 66 14.45 2.77 3.27
C ALA A 66 13.75 2.02 4.43
N GLY A 67 12.62 1.36 4.19
CA GLY A 67 11.86 0.60 5.19
C GLY A 67 11.11 1.44 6.22
N ARG A 68 10.88 2.72 5.95
CA ARG A 68 10.25 3.68 6.87
C ARG A 68 8.98 4.28 6.27
N ASP A 69 8.09 4.73 7.14
CA ASP A 69 6.95 5.58 6.76
C ASP A 69 6.70 6.62 7.86
N VAL A 70 5.70 7.44 7.66
CA VAL A 70 5.23 8.45 8.62
C VAL A 70 3.72 8.43 8.70
N SER A 71 3.20 8.78 9.89
CA SER A 71 1.77 8.89 10.15
C SER A 71 1.09 9.97 9.29
N SER A 72 -0.22 9.87 9.17
CA SER A 72 -1.02 10.79 8.34
C SER A 72 -0.84 12.26 8.74
N PRO A 73 -0.85 12.66 10.02
CA PRO A 73 -0.56 14.05 10.42
C PRO A 73 0.84 14.52 9.97
N ARG A 74 1.83 13.63 10.03
CA ARG A 74 3.19 13.98 9.60
C ARG A 74 3.28 14.22 8.09
N ARG A 75 2.44 13.57 7.30
CA ARG A 75 2.31 13.84 5.84
C ARG A 75 1.79 15.24 5.56
N VAL A 76 0.87 15.75 6.40
CA VAL A 76 0.42 17.14 6.33
C VAL A 76 1.56 18.12 6.59
N ASP A 77 2.37 17.85 7.62
CA ASP A 77 3.55 18.67 7.92
C ASP A 77 4.52 18.73 6.75
N LEU A 78 4.82 17.57 6.15
CA LEU A 78 5.69 17.46 4.98
C LEU A 78 5.11 18.21 3.78
N PHE A 79 3.83 18.02 3.49
CA PHE A 79 3.13 18.72 2.41
C PHE A 79 3.21 20.24 2.58
N LEU A 80 2.87 20.76 3.77
CA LEU A 80 2.94 22.18 4.06
C LEU A 80 4.37 22.72 3.99
N GLY A 81 5.36 21.91 4.40
CA GLY A 81 6.78 22.23 4.24
C GLY A 81 7.20 22.40 2.78
N TYR A 82 6.68 21.56 1.88
CA TYR A 82 6.94 21.66 0.43
C TYR A 82 6.19 22.84 -0.21
N LEU A 83 5.01 23.19 0.31
CA LEU A 83 4.20 24.30 -0.24
C LEU A 83 4.77 25.68 0.13
N ASP A 84 5.13 25.91 1.38
CA ASP A 84 5.46 27.23 1.94
C ASP A 84 6.89 27.33 2.51
N HIS A 85 7.82 26.48 2.07
CA HIS A 85 9.20 26.44 2.58
C HIS A 85 9.31 26.36 4.12
N GLY A 86 8.34 25.68 4.77
CA GLY A 86 8.43 25.32 6.19
C GLY A 86 7.48 26.06 7.15
N SER A 87 6.55 26.86 6.67
CA SER A 87 5.61 27.56 7.58
C SER A 87 4.34 26.75 7.86
N ILE A 88 4.41 25.86 8.87
CA ILE A 88 3.23 25.19 9.47
C ILE A 88 2.48 26.17 10.42
N SER A 89 3.08 27.31 10.74
CA SER A 89 2.54 28.28 11.71
C SER A 89 1.26 28.94 11.19
N GLY A 90 0.24 28.94 12.03
CA GLY A 90 -1.00 29.69 11.81
C GLY A 90 -2.23 28.86 11.46
N PHE A 91 -2.14 27.52 11.32
CA PHE A 91 -3.33 26.67 11.19
C PHE A 91 -3.84 26.21 12.56
N SER A 92 -5.17 26.27 12.75
CA SER A 92 -5.82 25.61 13.89
C SER A 92 -5.77 24.09 13.72
N LYS A 93 -5.96 23.35 14.83
CA LYS A 93 -6.07 21.88 14.78
C LYS A 93 -7.19 21.41 13.85
N ALA A 94 -8.32 22.10 13.80
CA ALA A 94 -9.43 21.78 12.91
C ALA A 94 -9.06 22.02 11.44
N ALA A 95 -8.32 23.10 11.14
CA ALA A 95 -7.82 23.37 9.79
C ALA A 95 -6.85 22.27 9.31
N LEU A 96 -5.92 21.83 10.16
CA LEU A 96 -4.99 20.74 9.83
C LEU A 96 -5.73 19.43 9.55
N ALA A 97 -6.75 19.08 10.32
CA ALA A 97 -7.57 17.90 10.11
C ALA A 97 -8.35 17.96 8.78
N GLU A 98 -8.83 19.13 8.38
CA GLU A 98 -9.52 19.31 7.09
C GLU A 98 -8.54 19.22 5.92
N ILE A 99 -7.36 19.80 6.03
CA ILE A 99 -6.28 19.69 5.04
C ILE A 99 -5.82 18.23 4.92
N GLU A 100 -5.64 17.55 6.05
CA GLU A 100 -5.32 16.12 6.08
C GLU A 100 -6.34 15.32 5.28
N THR A 101 -7.63 15.49 5.58
CA THR A 101 -8.71 14.82 4.85
C THR A 101 -8.62 15.10 3.35
N ALA A 102 -8.39 16.34 2.93
CA ALA A 102 -8.27 16.71 1.53
C ALA A 102 -7.07 16.05 0.84
N ILE A 103 -5.96 15.88 1.54
CA ILE A 103 -4.74 15.23 1.03
C ILE A 103 -4.95 13.73 0.84
N ILE A 104 -5.46 13.04 1.88
CA ILE A 104 -5.52 11.57 1.89
C ILE A 104 -6.69 10.99 1.11
N ASP A 105 -7.76 11.77 0.91
CA ASP A 105 -9.01 11.28 0.35
C ASP A 105 -8.91 10.88 -1.12
N MET A 106 -9.85 10.05 -1.54
CA MET A 106 -9.94 9.53 -2.90
C MET A 106 -11.42 9.34 -3.25
N ARG A 107 -11.79 9.85 -4.42
CA ARG A 107 -13.14 9.64 -4.97
C ARG A 107 -13.23 8.28 -5.66
N ASP A 108 -14.40 7.68 -5.60
CA ASP A 108 -14.65 6.35 -6.16
C ASP A 108 -14.51 6.32 -7.70
N ASP A 109 -14.89 7.41 -8.39
CA ASP A 109 -14.81 7.52 -9.85
C ASP A 109 -13.39 7.68 -10.41
N VAL A 110 -12.42 7.95 -9.55
CA VAL A 110 -10.97 8.01 -9.88
C VAL A 110 -10.15 7.02 -9.05
N ALA A 111 -10.80 6.06 -8.39
CA ALA A 111 -10.14 5.01 -7.64
C ALA A 111 -9.41 4.03 -8.57
N PRO A 112 -8.35 3.36 -8.11
CA PRO A 112 -7.71 2.28 -8.85
C PRO A 112 -8.71 1.15 -9.13
N ARG A 113 -8.43 0.34 -10.17
CA ARG A 113 -9.28 -0.81 -10.47
C ARG A 113 -8.92 -2.00 -9.57
N LEU A 114 -9.93 -2.74 -9.14
CA LEU A 114 -9.72 -4.06 -8.57
C LEU A 114 -9.14 -4.99 -9.65
N ASP A 115 -8.16 -5.82 -9.30
CA ASP A 115 -7.74 -6.92 -10.17
C ASP A 115 -8.90 -7.91 -10.34
N GLU A 116 -9.10 -8.40 -11.57
CA GLU A 116 -10.26 -9.22 -11.91
C GLU A 116 -10.34 -10.55 -11.15
N ASP A 117 -9.19 -11.11 -10.76
CA ASP A 117 -9.09 -12.38 -10.05
C ASP A 117 -9.01 -12.20 -8.52
N ALA A 118 -8.90 -10.96 -7.98
CA ALA A 118 -8.55 -10.73 -6.59
C ALA A 118 -9.53 -11.37 -5.59
N VAL A 119 -10.83 -11.12 -5.75
CA VAL A 119 -11.85 -11.65 -4.84
C VAL A 119 -11.91 -13.17 -4.90
N GLU A 120 -11.91 -13.74 -6.12
CA GLU A 120 -11.98 -15.18 -6.31
C GLU A 120 -10.76 -15.88 -5.75
N THR A 121 -9.56 -15.33 -5.99
CA THR A 121 -8.30 -15.87 -5.46
C THR A 121 -8.29 -15.88 -3.93
N LEU A 122 -8.64 -14.76 -3.29
CA LEU A 122 -8.72 -14.68 -1.83
C LEU A 122 -9.74 -15.67 -1.25
N ALA A 123 -10.92 -15.76 -1.85
CA ALA A 123 -11.95 -16.71 -1.46
C ALA A 123 -11.48 -18.17 -1.58
N ALA A 124 -10.78 -18.49 -2.68
CA ALA A 124 -10.25 -19.83 -2.92
C ALA A 124 -9.15 -20.19 -1.90
N ILE A 125 -8.28 -19.24 -1.54
CA ILE A 125 -7.25 -19.43 -0.50
C ILE A 125 -7.90 -19.71 0.87
N LYS A 126 -8.91 -18.92 1.24
CA LYS A 126 -9.69 -19.14 2.47
C LYS A 126 -10.39 -20.51 2.45
N SER A 127 -10.97 -20.92 1.33
CA SER A 127 -11.61 -22.22 1.15
C SER A 127 -10.61 -23.38 1.24
N ALA A 128 -9.34 -23.15 0.94
CA ALA A 128 -8.25 -24.11 1.14
C ALA A 128 -7.78 -24.18 2.61
N GLY A 129 -8.41 -23.45 3.54
CA GLY A 129 -8.08 -23.44 4.97
C GLY A 129 -6.88 -22.56 5.33
N LEU A 130 -6.39 -21.72 4.42
CA LEU A 130 -5.28 -20.81 4.67
C LEU A 130 -5.78 -19.47 5.23
N LYS A 131 -5.01 -18.90 6.15
CA LYS A 131 -5.21 -17.52 6.60
C LYS A 131 -4.71 -16.53 5.54
N THR A 132 -5.28 -15.34 5.54
CA THR A 132 -4.95 -14.29 4.56
C THR A 132 -4.65 -12.98 5.25
N GLY A 133 -3.76 -12.20 4.67
CA GLY A 133 -3.44 -10.86 5.16
C GLY A 133 -3.01 -9.91 4.07
N LEU A 134 -3.03 -8.63 4.40
CA LEU A 134 -2.55 -7.54 3.56
C LEU A 134 -1.41 -6.80 4.24
N ILE A 135 -0.34 -6.52 3.51
CA ILE A 135 0.71 -5.57 3.91
C ILE A 135 0.87 -4.54 2.80
N SER A 136 0.51 -3.30 3.07
CA SER A 136 0.57 -2.23 2.08
C SER A 136 1.45 -1.07 2.53
N ASN A 137 2.39 -0.68 1.67
CA ASN A 137 3.04 0.61 1.77
C ASN A 137 2.03 1.67 1.33
N ALA A 138 1.56 2.47 2.29
CA ALA A 138 0.53 3.47 2.06
C ALA A 138 1.15 4.73 1.43
N GLY A 139 0.75 5.07 0.21
CA GLY A 139 1.17 6.32 -0.44
C GLY A 139 0.55 7.57 0.22
N ILE A 140 0.15 8.55 -0.56
CA ILE A 140 -0.57 9.73 -0.03
C ILE A 140 -1.89 9.31 0.62
N THR A 141 -2.58 8.32 0.06
CA THR A 141 -3.81 7.74 0.63
C THR A 141 -3.46 6.79 1.77
N THR A 142 -4.00 7.04 2.95
CA THR A 142 -3.65 6.38 4.22
C THR A 142 -4.64 5.29 4.61
N ALA A 143 -4.31 4.53 5.65
CA ALA A 143 -5.05 3.35 6.11
C ALA A 143 -6.57 3.53 6.23
N PRO A 144 -7.13 4.62 6.79
CA PRO A 144 -8.60 4.77 6.88
C PRO A 144 -9.30 4.76 5.53
N VAL A 145 -8.70 5.41 4.53
CA VAL A 145 -9.25 5.46 3.17
C VAL A 145 -9.06 4.12 2.46
N LEU A 146 -7.89 3.50 2.63
CA LEU A 146 -7.59 2.18 2.06
C LEU A 146 -8.53 1.10 2.62
N ARG A 147 -8.84 1.11 3.93
CA ARG A 147 -9.84 0.19 4.53
C ARG A 147 -11.23 0.39 3.92
N ARG A 148 -11.66 1.64 3.72
CA ARG A 148 -12.94 1.96 3.04
C ARG A 148 -12.96 1.43 1.61
N MET A 149 -11.88 1.61 0.87
CA MET A 149 -11.72 1.11 -0.50
C MET A 149 -11.76 -0.42 -0.55
N LEU A 150 -11.03 -1.12 0.33
CA LEU A 150 -11.05 -2.58 0.43
C LEU A 150 -12.46 -3.11 0.72
N ALA A 151 -13.21 -2.44 1.59
CA ALA A 151 -14.62 -2.79 1.87
C ALA A 151 -15.50 -2.59 0.63
N GLY A 152 -15.34 -1.47 -0.09
CA GLY A 152 -16.06 -1.19 -1.34
C GLY A 152 -15.78 -2.22 -2.45
N TYR A 153 -14.58 -2.78 -2.50
CA TYR A 153 -14.19 -3.84 -3.44
C TYR A 153 -14.60 -5.25 -2.97
N GLY A 154 -15.18 -5.39 -1.78
CA GLY A 154 -15.54 -6.70 -1.23
C GLY A 154 -14.35 -7.54 -0.76
N LEU A 155 -13.17 -6.95 -0.60
CA LEU A 155 -11.95 -7.67 -0.17
C LEU A 155 -11.89 -7.90 1.34
N SER A 156 -12.48 -6.99 2.15
CA SER A 156 -12.38 -7.02 3.62
C SER A 156 -12.80 -8.35 4.26
N PRO A 157 -13.87 -9.05 3.83
CA PRO A 157 -14.25 -10.32 4.44
C PRO A 157 -13.25 -11.46 4.21
N HIS A 158 -12.35 -11.28 3.24
CA HIS A 158 -11.35 -12.27 2.86
C HIS A 158 -9.97 -12.01 3.46
N LEU A 159 -9.80 -10.99 4.30
CA LEU A 159 -8.52 -10.61 4.90
C LEU A 159 -8.59 -10.69 6.42
N ASP A 160 -7.79 -11.58 7.02
CA ASP A 160 -7.77 -11.80 8.48
C ASP A 160 -6.93 -10.74 9.20
N VAL A 161 -5.94 -10.15 8.52
CA VAL A 161 -5.10 -9.07 9.05
C VAL A 161 -4.85 -8.01 7.97
N LEU A 162 -4.83 -6.75 8.38
CA LEU A 162 -4.52 -5.59 7.54
C LEU A 162 -3.40 -4.79 8.19
N VAL A 163 -2.28 -4.65 7.50
CA VAL A 163 -1.11 -3.89 7.95
C VAL A 163 -0.84 -2.77 6.95
N PHE A 164 -0.85 -1.53 7.42
CA PHE A 164 -0.54 -0.34 6.63
C PHE A 164 0.68 0.36 7.21
N SER A 165 1.59 0.77 6.35
CA SER A 165 2.87 1.35 6.75
C SER A 165 2.73 2.66 7.53
N ASP A 166 1.72 3.48 7.23
CA ASP A 166 1.44 4.73 7.92
C ASP A 166 0.98 4.55 9.37
N GLU A 167 0.39 3.39 9.73
CA GLU A 167 0.00 3.06 11.10
C GLU A 167 1.19 2.53 11.92
N LEU A 168 2.14 1.85 11.28
CA LEU A 168 3.33 1.31 11.94
C LEU A 168 4.53 2.26 11.90
N GLU A 169 4.50 3.27 11.03
CA GLU A 169 5.64 4.10 10.65
C GLU A 169 6.84 3.27 10.14
N LEU A 170 6.54 2.07 9.66
CA LEU A 170 7.44 1.11 9.04
C LEU A 170 6.86 0.67 7.69
N ALA A 171 7.71 0.49 6.70
CA ALA A 171 7.32 0.07 5.36
C ALA A 171 8.10 -1.17 4.90
N LYS A 172 7.55 -1.95 3.98
CA LYS A 172 8.34 -2.92 3.23
C LYS A 172 9.48 -2.17 2.52
N PRO A 173 10.72 -2.70 2.50
CA PRO A 173 11.11 -4.10 2.77
C PRO A 173 11.52 -4.39 4.22
N ASP A 174 11.26 -3.52 5.21
CA ASP A 174 11.63 -3.81 6.60
C ASP A 174 10.94 -5.08 7.09
N ARG A 175 11.74 -6.06 7.55
CA ARG A 175 11.23 -7.37 8.01
C ARG A 175 10.18 -7.26 9.12
N ARG A 176 10.25 -6.22 9.96
CA ARG A 176 9.31 -6.02 11.09
C ARG A 176 7.87 -5.83 10.64
N VAL A 177 7.64 -5.33 9.42
CA VAL A 177 6.28 -5.20 8.85
C VAL A 177 5.65 -6.57 8.60
N PHE A 178 6.44 -7.51 8.06
CA PHE A 178 6.02 -8.90 7.83
C PHE A 178 5.84 -9.64 9.15
N GLU A 179 6.78 -9.50 10.09
CA GLU A 179 6.69 -10.07 11.44
C GLU A 179 5.42 -9.60 12.18
N HIS A 180 5.05 -8.32 12.03
CA HIS A 180 3.82 -7.78 12.61
C HIS A 180 2.56 -8.46 12.03
N ALA A 181 2.50 -8.64 10.72
CA ALA A 181 1.39 -9.34 10.08
C ALA A 181 1.30 -10.82 10.49
N LEU A 182 2.44 -11.51 10.53
CA LEU A 182 2.54 -12.91 10.97
C LEU A 182 2.09 -13.09 12.42
N ALA A 183 2.51 -12.18 13.32
CA ALA A 183 2.06 -12.18 14.72
C ALA A 183 0.55 -12.00 14.84
N GLY A 184 -0.04 -11.09 14.04
CA GLY A 184 -1.50 -10.90 13.96
C GLY A 184 -2.26 -12.15 13.51
N LEU A 185 -1.64 -12.98 12.68
CA LEU A 185 -2.18 -14.27 12.23
C LEU A 185 -1.85 -15.45 13.18
N GLY A 186 -0.87 -15.32 14.06
CA GLY A 186 -0.35 -16.43 14.87
C GLY A 186 0.33 -17.49 13.99
N ILE A 187 1.15 -17.08 13.00
CA ILE A 187 1.82 -17.95 12.01
C ILE A 187 3.32 -17.66 12.03
N GLU A 188 4.12 -18.73 11.93
CA GLU A 188 5.56 -18.61 11.78
C GLU A 188 5.94 -18.27 10.32
N ALA A 189 7.03 -17.54 10.13
CA ALA A 189 7.45 -17.07 8.82
C ALA A 189 7.59 -18.19 7.78
N GLY A 190 8.21 -19.32 8.16
CA GLY A 190 8.37 -20.49 7.29
C GLY A 190 7.05 -21.21 6.91
N GLU A 191 5.91 -20.80 7.44
CA GLU A 191 4.58 -21.35 7.15
C GLU A 191 3.73 -20.39 6.28
N ALA A 192 4.31 -19.29 5.82
CA ALA A 192 3.60 -18.27 5.06
C ALA A 192 4.27 -17.98 3.71
N ALA A 193 3.45 -17.53 2.75
CA ALA A 193 3.90 -16.95 1.50
C ALA A 193 3.45 -15.49 1.41
N PHE A 194 4.25 -14.68 0.74
CA PHE A 194 3.90 -13.30 0.39
C PHE A 194 3.78 -13.17 -1.14
N VAL A 195 2.79 -12.43 -1.59
CA VAL A 195 2.53 -12.17 -3.03
C VAL A 195 2.60 -10.68 -3.27
N GLY A 196 3.44 -10.25 -4.20
CA GLY A 196 3.59 -8.84 -4.54
C GLY A 196 4.29 -8.62 -5.88
N ASP A 197 4.30 -7.39 -6.36
CA ASP A 197 4.84 -7.02 -7.68
C ASP A 197 6.24 -6.43 -7.63
N SER A 198 6.64 -5.84 -6.49
CA SER A 198 7.91 -5.13 -6.33
C SER A 198 9.06 -6.08 -5.95
N PRO A 199 10.13 -6.21 -6.78
CA PRO A 199 11.27 -7.02 -6.40
C PRO A 199 11.88 -6.61 -5.06
N HIS A 200 12.05 -5.30 -4.81
CA HIS A 200 12.69 -4.81 -3.60
C HIS A 200 11.77 -4.87 -2.37
N ASN A 201 10.60 -4.25 -2.47
CA ASN A 201 9.72 -4.11 -1.30
C ASN A 201 9.06 -5.44 -0.92
N ASP A 202 8.63 -6.23 -1.91
CA ASP A 202 7.83 -7.43 -1.68
C ASP A 202 8.69 -8.69 -1.63
N ILE A 203 9.47 -8.94 -2.70
CA ILE A 203 10.18 -10.21 -2.83
C ILE A 203 11.37 -10.26 -1.87
N PHE A 204 12.26 -9.27 -1.93
CA PHE A 204 13.39 -9.20 -1.00
C PHE A 204 12.91 -9.05 0.45
N GLY A 205 11.91 -8.18 0.71
CA GLY A 205 11.38 -7.98 2.05
C GLY A 205 10.80 -9.24 2.66
N ALA A 206 9.98 -9.99 1.92
CA ALA A 206 9.38 -11.25 2.35
C ALA A 206 10.44 -12.32 2.63
N GLN A 207 11.41 -12.50 1.70
CA GLN A 207 12.50 -13.46 1.88
C GLN A 207 13.40 -13.12 3.07
N ALA A 208 13.69 -11.82 3.28
CA ALA A 208 14.46 -11.36 4.43
C ALA A 208 13.73 -11.62 5.77
N ALA A 209 12.39 -11.69 5.74
CA ALA A 209 11.56 -12.06 6.89
C ALA A 209 11.32 -13.58 7.00
N GLY A 210 11.82 -14.38 6.05
CA GLY A 210 11.73 -15.85 6.06
C GLY A 210 10.45 -16.43 5.46
N LEU A 211 9.67 -15.64 4.71
CA LEU A 211 8.51 -16.10 3.97
C LEU A 211 8.93 -16.62 2.58
N LEU A 212 8.10 -17.49 1.99
CA LEU A 212 8.15 -17.72 0.54
C LEU A 212 7.66 -16.47 -0.19
N ALA A 213 8.34 -16.08 -1.27
CA ALA A 213 8.00 -14.91 -2.04
C ALA A 213 7.53 -15.28 -3.45
N VAL A 214 6.29 -14.92 -3.78
CA VAL A 214 5.69 -15.11 -5.10
C VAL A 214 5.58 -13.75 -5.78
N GLN A 215 6.24 -13.60 -6.92
CA GLN A 215 6.13 -12.37 -7.69
C GLN A 215 5.00 -12.45 -8.71
N ILE A 216 4.14 -11.43 -8.73
CA ILE A 216 3.16 -11.24 -9.80
C ILE A 216 3.72 -10.27 -10.84
N GLY A 217 3.51 -10.60 -12.12
CA GLY A 217 4.00 -9.82 -13.25
C GLY A 217 5.47 -10.06 -13.59
N ASP A 218 6.00 -9.23 -14.47
CA ASP A 218 7.29 -9.43 -15.13
C ASP A 218 8.39 -8.46 -14.68
N ARG A 219 8.19 -7.67 -13.62
CA ARG A 219 9.21 -6.77 -13.11
C ARG A 219 10.48 -7.52 -12.77
N GLY A 220 11.48 -7.42 -13.67
CA GLY A 220 12.76 -8.07 -13.49
C GLY A 220 13.65 -7.34 -12.45
N HIS A 221 14.57 -8.08 -11.85
CA HIS A 221 15.66 -7.54 -11.05
C HIS A 221 16.92 -8.39 -11.28
N GLU A 222 18.10 -7.75 -11.30
CA GLU A 222 19.35 -8.47 -11.64
C GLU A 222 19.72 -9.53 -10.61
N VAL A 223 19.46 -9.29 -9.33
CA VAL A 223 19.88 -10.13 -8.20
C VAL A 223 18.70 -10.80 -7.49
N ILE A 224 17.60 -10.07 -7.23
CA ILE A 224 16.45 -10.59 -6.48
C ILE A 224 15.69 -11.60 -7.33
N ARG A 225 15.49 -12.81 -6.79
CA ARG A 225 14.74 -13.89 -7.42
C ARG A 225 13.60 -14.34 -6.54
N PRO A 226 12.35 -14.37 -7.02
CA PRO A 226 11.22 -14.94 -6.29
C PRO A 226 11.32 -16.47 -6.22
N ASP A 227 10.67 -17.08 -5.24
CA ASP A 227 10.52 -18.52 -5.13
C ASP A 227 9.56 -19.09 -6.21
N ALA A 228 8.58 -18.27 -6.62
CA ALA A 228 7.77 -18.51 -7.81
C ALA A 228 7.38 -17.19 -8.48
N ARG A 229 7.01 -17.29 -9.76
CA ARG A 229 6.44 -16.18 -10.53
C ARG A 229 5.10 -16.58 -11.12
N ILE A 230 4.14 -15.66 -11.09
CA ILE A 230 2.82 -15.80 -11.71
C ILE A 230 2.54 -14.58 -12.59
N GLU A 231 1.72 -14.76 -13.61
CA GLU A 231 1.32 -13.66 -14.49
C GLU A 231 0.04 -12.98 -13.99
N ARG A 232 -0.85 -13.75 -13.37
CA ARG A 232 -2.14 -13.29 -12.83
C ARG A 232 -2.45 -13.98 -11.49
N LEU A 233 -3.31 -13.37 -10.69
CA LEU A 233 -3.67 -13.90 -9.36
C LEU A 233 -4.31 -15.29 -9.43
N GLY A 234 -5.07 -15.60 -10.47
CA GLY A 234 -5.67 -16.93 -10.67
C GLY A 234 -4.66 -18.08 -10.74
N ASP A 235 -3.39 -17.80 -11.04
CA ASP A 235 -2.32 -18.80 -11.09
C ASP A 235 -1.70 -19.10 -9.72
N LEU A 236 -2.09 -18.37 -8.67
CA LEU A 236 -1.44 -18.41 -7.36
C LEU A 236 -1.57 -19.77 -6.67
N LEU A 237 -2.79 -20.31 -6.54
CA LEU A 237 -3.00 -21.60 -5.84
C LEU A 237 -2.21 -22.75 -6.47
N PRO A 238 -2.18 -22.94 -7.81
CA PRO A 238 -1.31 -23.89 -8.44
C PRO A 238 0.19 -23.67 -8.14
N ALA A 239 0.64 -22.42 -8.10
CA ALA A 239 2.03 -22.08 -7.77
C ALA A 239 2.38 -22.44 -6.32
N LEU A 240 1.53 -22.10 -5.35
CA LEU A 240 1.71 -22.45 -3.94
C LEU A 240 1.75 -23.96 -3.69
N ARG A 241 0.92 -24.73 -4.40
CA ARG A 241 0.95 -26.20 -4.31
C ARG A 241 2.29 -26.78 -4.76
N ARG A 242 2.88 -26.26 -5.85
CA ARG A 242 4.21 -26.67 -6.32
C ARG A 242 5.30 -26.35 -5.28
N LEU A 243 5.26 -25.17 -4.67
CA LEU A 243 6.23 -24.77 -3.65
C LEU A 243 6.10 -25.59 -2.35
N SER A 244 4.91 -26.10 -2.03
CA SER A 244 4.65 -26.88 -0.82
C SER A 244 4.89 -28.36 -0.97
N SER A 245 5.02 -28.87 -2.20
CA SER A 245 5.29 -30.30 -2.47
C SER A 245 6.75 -30.62 -2.16
N PRO A 246 7.04 -31.72 -1.42
CA PRO A 246 8.42 -32.16 -1.27
C PRO A 246 8.98 -32.55 -2.66
N ALA A 247 10.24 -32.16 -2.91
CA ALA A 247 10.98 -32.56 -4.10
C ALA A 247 11.25 -34.08 -4.10
#